data_6c176dd297457e8960597bfab3dd7ff2
#
_entry.id   6c176dd297457e8960597bfab3dd7ff2
#
_cell.length_a   1.000
_cell.length_b   1.000
_cell.length_c   1.000
_cell.angle_alpha   90.00
_cell.angle_beta   90.00
_cell.angle_gamma   90.00
#
_symmetry.space_group_name_H-M   'P 1'
#
loop_
_entity.id
_entity.type
_entity.pdbx_description
1 polymer ?
#
loop_
_entity_poly.entity_id
_entity_poly.type
_entity_poly.pdbx_seq_one_letter_code
_entity_poly.pdbx_strand_id
1 'polypeptide(L)'
;FGSVQTTEAFTIERYSAVMHLVSQVEGVLRPGKDAFDVFAAAFPAGTVTGAPKIRAMEIIDTLERSRRGPYAGAVGYFGAGGTMDLCITIRTILARQNTAFVQAGAGIVHDSNPKHEFMETQNKSRALLRAVFLAKQMACSAKPAILRSPQKRKRTPGEAE
;
A
#
# COMPACT_ATOMS: atom_id res chain seq x y z
N PHE A 1 -24.30 8.91 13.67
CA PHE A 1 -24.91 10.18 13.31
C PHE A 1 -24.79 11.14 14.48
N GLY A 2 -24.35 12.40 14.27
CA GLY A 2 -24.18 13.40 15.30
C GLY A 2 -22.82 13.44 16.01
N SER A 3 -22.00 12.39 15.92
CA SER A 3 -20.65 12.36 16.50
C SER A 3 -19.53 12.53 15.46
N VAL A 4 -19.88 12.60 14.17
CA VAL A 4 -18.88 12.73 13.10
C VAL A 4 -18.48 14.19 12.94
N GLN A 5 -17.17 14.46 13.03
CA GLN A 5 -16.60 15.79 12.94
C GLN A 5 -15.40 15.75 11.99
N THR A 6 -15.23 16.82 11.22
CA THR A 6 -13.99 17.06 10.46
C THR A 6 -13.06 17.88 11.34
N THR A 7 -12.00 17.26 11.83
CA THR A 7 -11.02 17.89 12.72
C THR A 7 -9.97 18.66 11.96
N GLU A 8 -9.63 18.18 10.75
CA GLU A 8 -8.79 18.91 9.80
C GLU A 8 -9.43 18.86 8.41
N ALA A 9 -9.35 19.96 7.68
CA ALA A 9 -9.91 20.05 6.34
C ALA A 9 -8.91 20.68 5.35
N PHE A 10 -8.71 19.99 4.22
CA PHE A 10 -7.93 20.48 3.08
C PHE A 10 -6.48 20.89 3.42
N THR A 11 -5.84 20.19 4.37
CA THR A 11 -4.44 20.43 4.71
C THR A 11 -3.52 19.84 3.65
N ILE A 12 -2.55 20.63 3.18
CA ILE A 12 -1.57 20.17 2.19
C ILE A 12 -0.40 19.50 2.90
N GLU A 13 -0.31 18.18 2.79
CA GLU A 13 0.83 17.42 3.25
C GLU A 13 1.83 17.18 2.13
N ARG A 14 3.11 17.47 2.39
CA ARG A 14 4.20 17.32 1.44
C ARG A 14 5.12 16.19 1.83
N TYR A 15 5.22 15.20 0.97
CA TYR A 15 6.15 14.08 1.09
C TYR A 15 7.24 14.19 0.02
N SER A 16 8.31 13.43 0.13
CA SER A 16 9.46 13.49 -0.78
C SER A 16 9.11 13.28 -2.27
N ALA A 17 8.06 12.55 -2.57
CA ALA A 17 7.68 12.18 -3.93
C ALA A 17 6.26 12.61 -4.33
N VAL A 18 5.43 13.05 -3.39
CA VAL A 18 4.02 13.37 -3.63
C VAL A 18 3.53 14.48 -2.69
N MET A 19 2.48 15.17 -3.10
CA MET A 19 1.69 16.08 -2.26
C MET A 19 0.28 15.52 -2.17
N HIS A 20 -0.31 15.60 -0.98
CA HIS A 20 -1.68 15.19 -0.74
C HIS A 20 -2.49 16.33 -0.14
N LEU A 21 -3.74 16.40 -0.54
CA LEU A 21 -4.75 17.20 0.14
C LEU A 21 -5.44 16.26 1.15
N VAL A 22 -5.22 16.51 2.42
CA VAL A 22 -5.67 15.64 3.52
C VAL A 22 -6.79 16.29 4.29
N SER A 23 -7.75 15.49 4.69
CA SER A 23 -8.78 15.87 5.65
C SER A 23 -8.93 14.76 6.68
N GLN A 24 -9.03 15.12 7.95
CA GLN A 24 -9.25 14.20 9.05
C GLN A 24 -10.70 14.24 9.48
N VAL A 25 -11.31 13.07 9.59
CA VAL A 25 -12.69 12.91 10.05
C VAL A 25 -12.70 11.93 11.21
N GLU A 26 -13.30 12.33 12.28
CA GLU A 26 -13.42 11.55 13.52
C GLU A 26 -14.87 11.24 13.85
N GLY A 27 -15.10 10.18 14.58
CA GLY A 27 -16.44 9.81 15.04
C GLY A 27 -16.40 8.81 16.16
N VAL A 28 -17.49 8.75 16.92
CA VAL A 28 -17.65 7.78 18.01
C VAL A 28 -18.34 6.52 17.47
N LEU A 29 -17.72 5.36 17.74
CA LEU A 29 -18.27 4.08 17.36
C LEU A 29 -19.56 3.80 18.16
N ARG A 30 -20.57 3.25 17.47
CA ARG A 30 -21.83 2.88 18.12
C ARG A 30 -21.62 1.76 19.15
N PRO A 31 -22.37 1.75 20.26
CA PRO A 31 -22.33 0.64 21.20
C PRO A 31 -22.59 -0.70 20.53
N GLY A 32 -21.81 -1.73 20.88
CA GLY A 32 -21.91 -3.07 20.33
C GLY A 32 -21.29 -3.26 18.93
N LYS A 33 -20.57 -2.25 18.42
CA LYS A 33 -19.77 -2.31 17.19
C LYS A 33 -18.29 -2.37 17.51
N ASP A 34 -17.52 -3.03 16.66
CA ASP A 34 -16.08 -3.20 16.81
C ASP A 34 -15.29 -2.74 15.56
N ALA A 35 -13.98 -2.94 15.58
CA ALA A 35 -13.11 -2.56 14.49
C ALA A 35 -13.43 -3.29 13.18
N PHE A 36 -13.91 -4.53 13.23
CA PHE A 36 -14.31 -5.28 12.04
C PHE A 36 -15.57 -4.72 11.41
N ASP A 37 -16.53 -4.26 12.21
CA ASP A 37 -17.72 -3.57 11.71
C ASP A 37 -17.34 -2.26 10.98
N VAL A 38 -16.38 -1.51 11.53
CA VAL A 38 -15.86 -0.29 10.90
C VAL A 38 -15.20 -0.62 9.56
N PHE A 39 -14.35 -1.63 9.55
CA PHE A 39 -13.69 -2.06 8.32
C PHE A 39 -14.70 -2.49 7.25
N ALA A 40 -15.67 -3.33 7.61
CA ALA A 40 -16.70 -3.79 6.68
C ALA A 40 -17.56 -2.65 6.12
N ALA A 41 -17.81 -1.61 6.89
CA ALA A 41 -18.57 -0.45 6.46
C ALA A 41 -17.77 0.51 5.55
N ALA A 42 -16.46 0.64 5.78
CA ALA A 42 -15.60 1.58 5.06
C ALA A 42 -14.96 0.99 3.80
N PHE A 43 -14.65 -0.30 3.82
CA PHE A 43 -13.97 -0.99 2.72
C PHE A 43 -14.92 -1.32 1.55
N PRO A 44 -14.43 -1.29 0.30
CA PRO A 44 -13.16 -0.74 -0.14
C PRO A 44 -13.15 0.80 -0.20
N ALA A 45 -11.95 1.39 -0.14
CA ALA A 45 -11.81 2.84 -0.12
C ALA A 45 -12.33 3.50 -1.40
N GLY A 46 -13.10 4.58 -1.25
CA GLY A 46 -13.72 5.29 -2.37
C GLY A 46 -12.73 5.87 -3.39
N THR A 47 -11.53 6.28 -2.91
CA THR A 47 -10.47 6.83 -3.78
C THR A 47 -9.89 5.82 -4.79
N VAL A 48 -10.09 4.52 -4.56
CA VAL A 48 -9.62 3.46 -5.48
C VAL A 48 -10.76 2.70 -6.17
N THR A 49 -11.99 2.97 -5.79
CA THR A 49 -13.19 2.40 -6.42
C THR A 49 -13.94 3.41 -7.28
N GLY A 50 -13.93 4.68 -6.90
CA GLY A 50 -14.75 5.72 -7.51
C GLY A 50 -16.14 5.86 -6.85
N ALA A 51 -16.95 6.76 -7.39
CA ALA A 51 -18.29 7.07 -6.90
C ALA A 51 -19.28 7.25 -8.07
N PRO A 52 -20.52 6.74 -7.93
CA PRO A 52 -21.06 5.89 -6.86
C PRO A 52 -20.34 4.54 -6.79
N LYS A 53 -20.00 4.09 -5.58
CA LYS A 53 -19.07 2.98 -5.34
C LYS A 53 -19.42 1.71 -6.09
N ILE A 54 -20.66 1.22 -5.98
CA ILE A 54 -21.08 -0.05 -6.59
C ILE A 54 -20.95 0.03 -8.11
N ARG A 55 -21.52 1.08 -8.72
CA ARG A 55 -21.46 1.24 -10.18
C ARG A 55 -20.05 1.41 -10.71
N ALA A 56 -19.22 2.14 -10.00
CA ALA A 56 -17.81 2.30 -10.36
C ALA A 56 -17.06 0.95 -10.32
N MET A 57 -17.32 0.11 -9.33
CA MET A 57 -16.72 -1.23 -9.21
C MET A 57 -17.18 -2.15 -10.35
N GLU A 58 -18.46 -2.12 -10.75
CA GLU A 58 -18.96 -2.88 -11.90
C GLU A 58 -18.26 -2.46 -13.20
N ILE A 59 -18.06 -1.16 -13.41
CA ILE A 59 -17.35 -0.63 -14.57
C ILE A 59 -15.89 -1.08 -14.57
N ILE A 60 -15.21 -1.01 -13.41
CA ILE A 60 -13.84 -1.47 -13.24
C ILE A 60 -13.71 -2.96 -13.58
N ASP A 61 -14.63 -3.80 -13.05
CA ASP A 61 -14.60 -5.24 -13.31
C ASP A 61 -14.79 -5.56 -14.81
N THR A 62 -15.55 -4.74 -15.51
CA THR A 62 -15.80 -4.88 -16.96
C THR A 62 -14.58 -4.45 -17.79
N LEU A 63 -13.87 -3.39 -17.38
CA LEU A 63 -12.82 -2.76 -18.17
C LEU A 63 -11.43 -3.29 -17.86
N GLU A 64 -11.14 -3.65 -16.62
CA GLU A 64 -9.83 -4.17 -16.23
C GLU A 64 -9.66 -5.63 -16.68
N ARG A 65 -8.59 -5.90 -17.44
CA ARG A 65 -8.31 -7.23 -18.02
C ARG A 65 -7.74 -8.23 -16.99
N SER A 66 -7.30 -7.76 -15.86
CA SER A 66 -6.66 -8.58 -14.82
C SER A 66 -7.16 -8.19 -13.44
N ARG A 67 -7.19 -9.17 -12.53
CA ARG A 67 -7.51 -8.92 -11.13
C ARG A 67 -6.47 -8.03 -10.48
N ARG A 68 -6.89 -7.12 -9.64
CA ARG A 68 -6.03 -6.17 -8.92
C ARG A 68 -5.11 -6.84 -7.89
N GLY A 69 -5.49 -8.02 -7.39
CA GLY A 69 -4.75 -8.68 -6.31
C GLY A 69 -4.69 -7.80 -5.06
N PRO A 70 -3.49 -7.55 -4.49
CA PRO A 70 -3.36 -6.67 -3.32
C PRO A 70 -3.65 -5.19 -3.60
N TYR A 71 -3.52 -4.73 -4.85
CA TYR A 71 -3.74 -3.33 -5.21
C TYR A 71 -5.18 -2.89 -4.91
N ALA A 72 -5.33 -1.71 -4.33
CA ALA A 72 -6.60 -1.16 -3.87
C ALA A 72 -7.27 -1.93 -2.71
N GLY A 73 -6.58 -2.89 -2.13
CA GLY A 73 -6.97 -3.55 -0.89
C GLY A 73 -6.65 -2.72 0.34
N ALA A 74 -6.60 -3.35 1.50
CA ALA A 74 -6.18 -2.76 2.76
C ALA A 74 -5.07 -3.59 3.39
N VAL A 75 -4.13 -2.91 4.04
CA VAL A 75 -3.04 -3.53 4.79
C VAL A 75 -2.87 -2.82 6.13
N GLY A 76 -2.66 -3.61 7.19
CA GLY A 76 -2.48 -3.08 8.52
C GLY A 76 -2.69 -4.16 9.58
N TYR A 77 -3.20 -3.80 10.74
CA TYR A 77 -3.36 -4.73 11.84
C TYR A 77 -4.65 -4.49 12.64
N PHE A 78 -5.11 -5.54 13.28
CA PHE A 78 -6.12 -5.54 14.33
C PHE A 78 -5.44 -5.96 15.63
N GLY A 79 -5.43 -5.08 16.63
CA GLY A 79 -4.83 -5.36 17.93
C GLY A 79 -5.78 -6.06 18.90
N ALA A 80 -5.23 -6.83 19.83
CA ALA A 80 -6.00 -7.58 20.82
C ALA A 80 -6.87 -6.69 21.72
N GLY A 81 -6.52 -5.42 21.87
CA GLY A 81 -7.31 -4.42 22.62
C GLY A 81 -8.44 -3.76 21.82
N GLY A 82 -8.80 -4.28 20.64
CA GLY A 82 -9.84 -3.72 19.77
C GLY A 82 -9.38 -2.52 18.93
N THR A 83 -8.08 -2.24 18.91
CA THR A 83 -7.49 -1.21 18.03
C THR A 83 -7.36 -1.73 16.60
N MET A 84 -7.42 -0.83 15.62
CA MET A 84 -7.20 -1.13 14.22
C MET A 84 -6.44 0.03 13.58
N ASP A 85 -5.47 -0.30 12.74
CA ASP A 85 -4.83 0.68 11.88
C ASP A 85 -4.62 0.06 10.50
N LEU A 86 -5.22 0.64 9.47
CA LEU A 86 -5.24 0.13 8.12
C LEU A 86 -4.96 1.26 7.13
N CYS A 87 -4.18 0.96 6.11
CA CYS A 87 -4.03 1.86 4.98
C CYS A 87 -4.43 1.18 3.66
N ILE A 88 -4.70 1.98 2.64
CA ILE A 88 -5.00 1.48 1.30
C ILE A 88 -3.72 0.91 0.69
N THR A 89 -3.79 -0.29 0.12
CA THR A 89 -2.65 -0.90 -0.58
C THR A 89 -2.43 -0.24 -1.93
N ILE A 90 -1.83 0.94 -1.91
CA ILE A 90 -1.36 1.71 -3.07
C ILE A 90 0.11 2.05 -2.89
N ARG A 91 0.78 2.53 -3.92
CA ARG A 91 2.22 2.86 -3.85
C ARG A 91 3.06 1.69 -3.35
N THR A 92 2.64 0.48 -3.72
CA THR A 92 3.18 -0.79 -3.22
C THR A 92 3.79 -1.57 -4.37
N ILE A 93 4.91 -2.26 -4.10
CA ILE A 93 5.54 -3.18 -5.03
C ILE A 93 5.23 -4.60 -4.56
N LEU A 94 4.62 -5.41 -5.42
CA LEU A 94 4.43 -6.84 -5.18
C LEU A 94 5.59 -7.60 -5.81
N ALA A 95 6.42 -8.25 -5.00
CA ALA A 95 7.50 -9.10 -5.48
C ALA A 95 7.10 -10.58 -5.39
N ARG A 96 7.09 -11.28 -6.52
CA ARG A 96 6.77 -12.70 -6.61
C ARG A 96 7.57 -13.37 -7.72
N GLN A 97 8.17 -14.53 -7.44
CA GLN A 97 8.88 -15.35 -8.42
C GLN A 97 9.87 -14.55 -9.29
N ASN A 98 10.73 -13.78 -8.63
CA ASN A 98 11.75 -12.94 -9.27
C ASN A 98 11.19 -11.81 -10.17
N THR A 99 9.90 -11.51 -10.05
CA THR A 99 9.22 -10.44 -10.79
C THR A 99 8.65 -9.41 -9.81
N ALA A 100 8.83 -8.13 -10.12
CA ALA A 100 8.24 -7.03 -9.37
C ALA A 100 7.05 -6.47 -10.16
N PHE A 101 5.89 -6.40 -9.51
CA PHE A 101 4.66 -5.84 -10.07
C PHE A 101 4.39 -4.49 -9.43
N VAL A 102 4.10 -3.51 -10.26
CA VAL A 102 3.68 -2.16 -9.84
C VAL A 102 2.36 -1.85 -10.51
N GLN A 103 1.37 -1.45 -9.73
CA GLN A 103 0.06 -1.06 -10.23
C GLN A 103 -0.27 0.36 -9.77
N ALA A 104 -0.85 1.15 -10.66
CA ALA A 104 -1.31 2.50 -10.40
C ALA A 104 -2.59 2.76 -11.19
N GLY A 105 -3.43 3.66 -10.68
CA GLY A 105 -4.66 4.11 -11.32
C GLY A 105 -4.88 5.60 -11.10
N ALA A 106 -5.80 6.17 -11.89
CA ALA A 106 -6.29 7.52 -11.73
C ALA A 106 -7.79 7.51 -11.44
N GLY A 107 -8.27 8.51 -10.72
CA GLY A 107 -9.69 8.73 -10.51
C GLY A 107 -10.30 9.39 -11.74
N ILE A 108 -11.37 8.81 -12.27
CA ILE A 108 -12.04 9.32 -13.47
C ILE A 108 -13.31 10.03 -13.08
N VAL A 109 -13.47 11.26 -13.53
CA VAL A 109 -14.66 12.11 -13.37
C VAL A 109 -15.13 12.64 -14.73
N HIS A 110 -16.26 13.33 -14.75
CA HIS A 110 -16.87 13.82 -15.99
C HIS A 110 -15.90 14.67 -16.84
N ASP A 111 -15.13 15.52 -16.19
CA ASP A 111 -14.20 16.44 -16.86
C ASP A 111 -12.78 15.86 -17.06
N SER A 112 -12.59 14.58 -16.74
CA SER A 112 -11.28 13.93 -16.92
C SER A 112 -10.86 13.89 -18.38
N ASN A 113 -9.62 14.28 -18.63
CA ASN A 113 -8.98 14.14 -19.93
C ASN A 113 -8.19 12.84 -19.99
N PRO A 114 -8.50 11.89 -20.89
CA PRO A 114 -7.86 10.58 -20.93
C PRO A 114 -6.34 10.61 -20.98
N LYS A 115 -5.76 11.57 -21.71
CA LYS A 115 -4.32 11.72 -21.84
C LYS A 115 -3.68 12.19 -20.52
N HIS A 116 -4.32 13.11 -19.82
CA HIS A 116 -3.84 13.59 -18.52
C HIS A 116 -3.93 12.50 -17.47
N GLU A 117 -5.03 11.77 -17.41
CA GLU A 117 -5.21 10.65 -16.47
C GLU A 117 -4.18 9.53 -16.72
N PHE A 118 -3.91 9.22 -17.98
CA PHE A 118 -2.85 8.28 -18.33
C PHE A 118 -1.49 8.75 -17.84
N MET A 119 -1.14 10.03 -18.07
CA MET A 119 0.11 10.62 -17.57
C MET A 119 0.19 10.59 -16.05
N GLU A 120 -0.93 10.77 -15.35
CA GLU A 120 -0.99 10.65 -13.88
C GLU A 120 -0.65 9.23 -13.43
N THR A 121 -1.19 8.19 -14.07
CA THR A 121 -0.84 6.80 -13.74
C THR A 121 0.65 6.52 -13.95
N GLN A 122 1.24 7.05 -15.01
CA GLN A 122 2.68 6.96 -15.28
C GLN A 122 3.50 7.63 -14.16
N ASN A 123 3.10 8.83 -13.76
CA ASN A 123 3.77 9.57 -12.69
C ASN A 123 3.67 8.85 -11.34
N LYS A 124 2.49 8.30 -11.03
CA LYS A 124 2.26 7.51 -9.80
C LYS A 124 3.13 6.25 -9.70
N SER A 125 3.45 5.61 -10.81
CA SER A 125 4.28 4.40 -10.85
C SER A 125 5.78 4.69 -10.89
N ARG A 126 6.19 5.88 -11.33
CA ARG A 126 7.60 6.22 -11.61
C ARG A 126 8.55 6.02 -10.43
N ALA A 127 8.17 6.44 -9.23
CA ALA A 127 9.00 6.30 -8.03
C ALA A 127 9.26 4.82 -7.69
N LEU A 128 8.23 4.00 -7.80
CA LEU A 128 8.32 2.56 -7.52
C LEU A 128 9.18 1.84 -8.55
N LEU A 129 9.01 2.15 -9.83
CA LEU A 129 9.83 1.59 -10.91
C LEU A 129 11.30 1.99 -10.74
N ARG A 130 11.57 3.24 -10.35
CA ARG A 130 12.94 3.71 -10.04
C ARG A 130 13.53 2.95 -8.87
N ALA A 131 12.77 2.69 -7.80
CA ALA A 131 13.23 1.93 -6.65
C ALA A 131 13.62 0.48 -7.04
N VAL A 132 12.80 -0.18 -7.85
CA VAL A 132 13.10 -1.52 -8.40
C VAL A 132 14.37 -1.50 -9.24
N PHE A 133 14.54 -0.50 -10.09
CA PHE A 133 15.74 -0.35 -10.91
C PHE A 133 17.00 -0.17 -10.06
N LEU A 134 16.96 0.71 -9.06
CA LEU A 134 18.09 0.93 -8.14
C LEU A 134 18.43 -0.34 -7.34
N ALA A 135 17.43 -1.02 -6.82
CA ALA A 135 17.64 -2.28 -6.11
C ALA A 135 18.33 -3.33 -6.98
N LYS A 136 17.93 -3.43 -8.26
CA LYS A 136 18.58 -4.32 -9.23
C LYS A 136 20.05 -3.94 -9.47
N GLN A 137 20.35 -2.65 -9.62
CA GLN A 137 21.73 -2.18 -9.76
C GLN A 137 22.58 -2.51 -8.53
N MET A 138 22.06 -2.26 -7.32
CA MET A 138 22.75 -2.58 -6.07
C MET A 138 23.02 -4.08 -5.94
N ALA A 139 22.06 -4.93 -6.28
CA ALA A 139 22.22 -6.38 -6.25
C ALA A 139 23.30 -6.87 -7.26
N CYS A 140 23.39 -6.26 -8.44
CA CYS A 140 24.44 -6.58 -9.43
C CYS A 140 25.82 -6.08 -8.99
N SER A 141 25.90 -5.01 -8.19
CA SER A 141 27.16 -4.43 -7.70
C SER A 141 27.65 -5.08 -6.40
N ALA A 142 26.78 -5.77 -5.67
CA ALA A 142 27.14 -6.49 -4.47
C ALA A 142 27.97 -7.73 -4.86
N LYS A 143 29.28 -7.72 -4.55
CA LYS A 143 30.10 -8.94 -4.62
C LYS A 143 29.42 -10.01 -3.76
N PRO A 144 29.35 -11.28 -4.20
CA PRO A 144 28.78 -12.34 -3.38
C PRO A 144 29.51 -12.36 -2.03
N ALA A 145 28.79 -12.17 -0.96
CA ALA A 145 29.33 -12.35 0.39
C ALA A 145 29.82 -13.80 0.48
N ILE A 146 31.15 -13.99 0.51
CA ILE A 146 31.74 -15.30 0.77
C ILE A 146 31.31 -15.64 2.21
N LEU A 147 30.29 -16.47 2.35
CA LEU A 147 29.94 -17.10 3.62
C LEU A 147 31.15 -17.93 4.04
N ARG A 148 32.04 -17.34 4.88
CA ARG A 148 33.07 -18.11 5.53
C ARG A 148 32.36 -19.14 6.40
N SER A 149 32.51 -20.42 6.03
CA SER A 149 32.08 -21.53 6.88
C SER A 149 32.67 -21.34 8.29
N PRO A 150 31.90 -21.61 9.36
CA PRO A 150 32.41 -21.49 10.70
C PRO A 150 33.64 -22.38 10.83
N GLN A 151 34.81 -21.78 11.12
CA GLN A 151 36.02 -22.54 11.41
C GLN A 151 35.71 -23.49 12.58
N LYS A 152 35.87 -24.78 12.33
CA LYS A 152 35.84 -25.78 13.39
C LYS A 152 36.90 -25.38 14.42
N ARG A 153 36.48 -25.01 15.63
CA ARG A 153 37.40 -24.88 16.76
C ARG A 153 38.16 -26.18 16.90
N LYS A 154 39.48 -26.13 16.69
CA LYS A 154 40.40 -27.21 17.05
C LYS A 154 40.26 -27.39 18.56
N ARG A 155 39.73 -28.54 18.99
CA ARG A 155 39.83 -28.96 20.38
C ARG A 155 41.33 -29.14 20.70
N THR A 156 41.84 -28.39 21.63
CA THR A 156 43.14 -28.64 22.25
C THR A 156 43.08 -29.95 23.04
N PRO A 157 43.99 -30.90 22.87
CA PRO A 157 44.03 -32.11 23.69
C PRO A 157 44.66 -31.69 25.05
N GLY A 158 43.91 -31.95 26.12
CA GLY A 158 44.43 -31.80 27.49
C GLY A 158 43.50 -31.02 28.41
N GLU A 159 42.49 -31.70 28.91
CA GLU A 159 41.86 -31.47 30.22
C GLU A 159 41.00 -32.72 30.47
N ALA A 160 41.71 -33.76 30.94
CA ALA A 160 41.14 -34.86 31.68
C ALA A 160 41.70 -34.73 33.10
N GLU A 161 40.81 -34.35 34.03
CA GLU A 161 40.80 -34.81 35.43
C GLU A 161 39.46 -34.42 36.03
#